data_b81786d92e8aea677aa74703bf0b8c63
#
_entry.id   b81786d92e8aea677aa74703bf0b8c63
#
_cell.length_a   1.000
_cell.length_b   1.000
_cell.length_c   1.000
_cell.angle_alpha   90.00
_cell.angle_beta   90.00
_cell.angle_gamma   90.00
#
_symmetry.space_group_name_H-M   'P 1'
#
loop_
_entity.id
_entity.type
_entity.pdbx_description
1 polymer ?
#
loop_
_entity_poly.entity_id
_entity_poly.type
_entity_poly.pdbx_seq_one_letter_code
_entity_poly.pdbx_strand_id
1 'polypeptide(L)'
;MTQIRRSDANQNTEKQEQGERSYMSFRYIGSKARVVDTIIDRIGSPDGGMFIDAFSGTGAVAEAASRAGWKVHVNDHLSSSAIMSFARLVSKADVSFSGLGGYTSAVEVLNSLKPQRGFIWREYSPGSLQHCSVSRMYFTEGNAQKIDAIRSQIREWRSREDINQSEERI
;
A
#
# COMPACT_ATOMS: atom_id res chain seq x y z
N MET A 1 -36.16 43.05 -12.76
CA MET A 1 -35.45 42.62 -11.51
C MET A 1 -35.43 41.11 -11.47
N THR A 2 -34.36 40.49 -11.98
CA THR A 2 -34.22 39.05 -12.08
C THR A 2 -33.17 38.61 -11.07
N GLN A 3 -33.60 37.91 -10.02
CA GLN A 3 -32.67 37.29 -9.05
C GLN A 3 -32.12 35.99 -9.66
N ILE A 4 -30.82 35.97 -9.87
CA ILE A 4 -30.08 34.76 -10.28
C ILE A 4 -29.77 33.96 -9.02
N ARG A 5 -30.29 32.72 -8.93
CA ARG A 5 -29.98 31.75 -7.89
C ARG A 5 -28.54 31.24 -8.10
N ARG A 6 -27.65 31.55 -7.17
CA ARG A 6 -26.33 30.94 -7.03
C ARG A 6 -26.45 29.82 -5.99
N SER A 7 -26.74 28.60 -6.38
CA SER A 7 -26.66 27.46 -5.43
C SER A 7 -26.39 26.08 -6.07
N ASP A 8 -26.40 25.92 -7.40
CA ASP A 8 -26.34 24.58 -8.00
C ASP A 8 -24.95 24.17 -8.56
N ALA A 9 -24.01 25.12 -8.62
CA ALA A 9 -22.66 24.86 -9.15
C ALA A 9 -21.68 24.23 -8.14
N ASN A 10 -21.90 24.42 -6.84
CA ASN A 10 -20.94 23.98 -5.80
C ASN A 10 -21.16 22.53 -5.32
N GLN A 11 -22.38 21.99 -5.51
CA GLN A 11 -22.68 20.60 -5.09
C GLN A 11 -22.22 19.54 -6.12
N ASN A 12 -22.01 19.95 -7.38
CA ASN A 12 -21.52 19.01 -8.39
C ASN A 12 -20.00 18.84 -8.38
N THR A 13 -19.25 19.84 -7.90
CA THR A 13 -17.79 19.76 -7.82
C THR A 13 -17.35 18.86 -6.64
N GLU A 14 -18.06 18.91 -5.50
CA GLU A 14 -17.76 18.06 -4.35
C GLU A 14 -18.12 16.58 -4.58
N LYS A 15 -19.10 16.29 -5.43
CA LYS A 15 -19.44 14.91 -5.81
C LYS A 15 -18.48 14.30 -6.85
N GLN A 16 -17.81 15.11 -7.65
CA GLN A 16 -16.80 14.63 -8.60
C GLN A 16 -15.45 14.34 -7.93
N GLU A 17 -15.06 15.07 -6.89
CA GLU A 17 -13.83 14.79 -6.15
C GLU A 17 -13.90 13.55 -5.26
N GLN A 18 -15.09 13.05 -4.91
CA GLN A 18 -15.26 11.80 -4.16
C GLN A 18 -15.30 10.54 -5.04
N GLY A 19 -15.32 10.68 -6.38
CA GLY A 19 -15.49 9.58 -7.34
C GLY A 19 -14.22 8.90 -7.83
N GLU A 20 -13.03 9.46 -7.63
CA GLU A 20 -11.79 8.95 -8.22
C GLU A 20 -10.71 8.53 -7.20
N ARG A 21 -11.11 7.91 -6.11
CA ARG A 21 -10.19 7.00 -5.42
C ARG A 21 -10.33 5.61 -6.04
N SER A 22 -9.85 5.45 -7.26
CA SER A 22 -9.53 4.13 -7.82
C SER A 22 -8.39 3.54 -6.99
N TYR A 23 -8.75 2.97 -5.86
CA TYR A 23 -7.85 2.05 -5.18
C TYR A 23 -7.61 0.90 -6.15
N MET A 24 -6.41 0.76 -6.66
CA MET A 24 -5.96 -0.50 -7.25
C MET A 24 -6.24 -1.58 -6.21
N SER A 25 -7.40 -2.25 -6.35
CA SER A 25 -7.84 -3.22 -5.37
C SER A 25 -7.03 -4.50 -5.60
N PHE A 26 -5.95 -4.63 -4.88
CA PHE A 26 -5.32 -5.94 -4.70
C PHE A 26 -6.36 -6.85 -4.08
N ARG A 27 -6.81 -7.85 -4.85
CA ARG A 27 -7.87 -8.76 -4.43
C ARG A 27 -7.29 -9.80 -3.48
N TYR A 28 -7.25 -9.48 -2.19
CA TYR A 28 -6.83 -10.41 -1.15
C TYR A 28 -8.02 -11.24 -0.69
N ILE A 29 -7.92 -12.57 -0.81
CA ILE A 29 -8.98 -13.50 -0.40
C ILE A 29 -9.16 -13.40 1.12
N GLY A 30 -10.39 -13.14 1.57
CA GLY A 30 -10.70 -13.01 3.00
C GLY A 30 -10.51 -11.60 3.58
N SER A 31 -10.20 -10.58 2.76
CA SER A 31 -10.17 -9.19 3.24
C SER A 31 -11.51 -8.78 3.87
N LYS A 32 -11.45 -8.17 5.06
CA LYS A 32 -12.60 -7.67 5.81
C LYS A 32 -13.00 -6.24 5.44
N ALA A 33 -12.39 -5.65 4.38
CA ALA A 33 -12.60 -4.26 3.99
C ALA A 33 -14.08 -3.86 3.82
N ARG A 34 -14.97 -4.80 3.45
CA ARG A 34 -16.42 -4.53 3.28
C ARG A 34 -17.21 -4.49 4.58
N VAL A 35 -16.67 -5.02 5.66
CA VAL A 35 -17.34 -5.14 6.96
C VAL A 35 -16.62 -4.38 8.07
N VAL A 36 -15.61 -3.62 7.71
CA VAL A 36 -14.76 -2.88 8.64
C VAL A 36 -15.58 -1.94 9.53
N ASP A 37 -16.48 -1.15 8.94
CA ASP A 37 -17.27 -0.18 9.69
C ASP A 37 -18.13 -0.89 10.74
N THR A 38 -18.79 -2.00 10.38
CA THR A 38 -19.57 -2.81 11.33
C THR A 38 -18.70 -3.39 12.45
N ILE A 39 -17.46 -3.75 12.17
CA ILE A 39 -16.52 -4.23 13.19
C ILE A 39 -16.15 -3.11 14.14
N ILE A 40 -15.81 -1.92 13.62
CA ILE A 40 -15.41 -0.77 14.42
C ILE A 40 -16.57 -0.31 15.30
N ASP A 41 -17.79 -0.24 14.77
CA ASP A 41 -18.99 0.08 15.54
C ASP A 41 -19.19 -0.88 16.73
N ARG A 42 -18.88 -2.16 16.53
CA ARG A 42 -19.04 -3.16 17.59
C ARG A 42 -17.95 -3.12 18.65
N ILE A 43 -16.71 -2.81 18.30
CA ILE A 43 -15.63 -2.69 19.28
C ILE A 43 -15.69 -1.36 20.06
N GLY A 44 -16.40 -0.36 19.53
CA GLY A 44 -16.60 0.93 20.17
C GLY A 44 -15.36 1.81 20.22
N SER A 45 -15.41 2.82 21.09
CA SER A 45 -14.31 3.77 21.30
C SER A 45 -13.22 3.17 22.20
N PRO A 46 -11.96 3.62 22.05
CA PRO A 46 -10.87 3.19 22.92
C PRO A 46 -11.14 3.52 24.38
N ASP A 47 -10.92 2.57 25.26
CA ASP A 47 -11.07 2.68 26.71
C ASP A 47 -9.73 2.76 27.47
N GLY A 48 -8.65 3.04 26.74
CA GLY A 48 -7.28 3.04 27.25
C GLY A 48 -6.54 1.73 27.02
N GLY A 49 -7.23 0.70 26.52
CA GLY A 49 -6.65 -0.60 26.14
C GLY A 49 -5.96 -0.59 24.78
N MET A 50 -5.58 -1.77 24.34
CA MET A 50 -4.94 -2.01 23.05
C MET A 50 -5.84 -2.92 22.19
N PHE A 51 -6.01 -2.58 20.92
CA PHE A 51 -6.64 -3.43 19.93
C PHE A 51 -5.60 -4.39 19.34
N ILE A 52 -5.83 -5.70 19.46
CA ILE A 52 -4.95 -6.73 18.90
C ILE A 52 -5.65 -7.38 17.70
N ASP A 53 -5.09 -7.19 16.51
CA ASP A 53 -5.50 -7.91 15.30
C ASP A 53 -4.57 -9.12 15.12
N ALA A 54 -5.01 -10.27 15.63
CA ALA A 54 -4.21 -11.50 15.71
C ALA A 54 -4.01 -12.18 14.34
N PHE A 55 -4.85 -11.86 13.35
CA PHE A 55 -4.82 -12.40 11.98
C PHE A 55 -5.07 -11.27 10.98
N SER A 56 -4.18 -10.30 10.98
CA SER A 56 -4.39 -8.99 10.37
C SER A 56 -4.54 -9.00 8.84
N GLY A 57 -4.07 -10.03 8.15
CA GLY A 57 -4.17 -10.13 6.71
C GLY A 57 -3.59 -8.91 6.02
N THR A 58 -4.44 -8.15 5.31
CA THR A 58 -4.03 -6.88 4.68
C THR A 58 -4.00 -5.69 5.63
N GLY A 59 -4.35 -5.84 6.90
CA GLY A 59 -4.38 -4.77 7.90
C GLY A 59 -5.60 -3.85 7.81
N ALA A 60 -6.66 -4.22 7.09
CA ALA A 60 -7.81 -3.34 6.89
C ALA A 60 -8.55 -3.01 8.19
N VAL A 61 -8.73 -4.00 9.08
CA VAL A 61 -9.39 -3.79 10.39
C VAL A 61 -8.45 -3.02 11.32
N ALA A 62 -7.18 -3.40 11.35
CA ALA A 62 -6.14 -2.73 12.13
C ALA A 62 -6.04 -1.24 11.79
N GLU A 63 -6.03 -0.90 10.49
CA GLU A 63 -6.01 0.48 10.01
C GLU A 63 -7.26 1.27 10.47
N ALA A 64 -8.44 0.67 10.38
CA ALA A 64 -9.67 1.32 10.83
C ALA A 64 -9.71 1.50 12.35
N ALA A 65 -9.26 0.53 13.12
CA ALA A 65 -9.12 0.66 14.57
C ALA A 65 -8.13 1.77 14.95
N SER A 66 -7.00 1.87 14.24
CA SER A 66 -6.04 2.96 14.43
C SER A 66 -6.66 4.33 14.15
N ARG A 67 -7.43 4.47 13.05
CA ARG A 67 -8.17 5.70 12.74
C ARG A 67 -9.25 6.04 13.77
N ALA A 68 -9.84 5.04 14.40
CA ALA A 68 -10.78 5.22 15.52
C ALA A 68 -10.09 5.57 16.85
N GLY A 69 -8.75 5.69 16.87
CA GLY A 69 -7.97 6.12 18.04
C GLY A 69 -7.41 4.98 18.90
N TRP A 70 -7.60 3.74 18.51
CA TRP A 70 -7.01 2.60 19.22
C TRP A 70 -5.48 2.54 19.05
N LYS A 71 -4.78 2.16 20.11
CA LYS A 71 -3.42 1.62 19.99
C LYS A 71 -3.53 0.22 19.39
N VAL A 72 -2.88 -0.01 18.25
CA VAL A 72 -3.06 -1.26 17.51
C VAL A 72 -1.79 -2.10 17.56
N HIS A 73 -1.97 -3.39 17.81
CA HIS A 73 -0.96 -4.41 17.63
C HIS A 73 -1.43 -5.40 16.55
N VAL A 74 -0.60 -5.64 15.55
CA VAL A 74 -0.89 -6.56 14.46
C VAL A 74 -0.03 -7.81 14.54
N ASN A 75 -0.64 -8.93 14.23
CA ASN A 75 0.04 -10.20 14.05
C ASN A 75 -0.56 -10.94 12.85
N ASP A 76 0.27 -11.68 12.14
CA ASP A 76 -0.18 -12.63 11.13
C ASP A 76 0.82 -13.76 10.98
N HIS A 77 0.34 -14.93 10.60
CA HIS A 77 1.18 -16.10 10.34
C HIS A 77 2.05 -15.89 9.09
N LEU A 78 1.53 -15.18 8.08
CA LEU A 78 2.25 -14.88 6.85
C LEU A 78 3.06 -13.58 7.01
N SER A 79 4.37 -13.68 6.82
CA SER A 79 5.26 -12.51 6.86
C SER A 79 4.83 -11.41 5.89
N SER A 80 4.31 -11.76 4.70
CA SER A 80 3.79 -10.79 3.74
C SER A 80 2.59 -10.02 4.27
N SER A 81 1.68 -10.68 5.00
CA SER A 81 0.54 -10.04 5.66
C SER A 81 0.98 -9.11 6.78
N ALA A 82 1.93 -9.56 7.61
CA ALA A 82 2.49 -8.73 8.68
C ALA A 82 3.15 -7.46 8.12
N ILE A 83 3.90 -7.56 7.01
CA ILE A 83 4.51 -6.41 6.33
C ILE A 83 3.43 -5.48 5.75
N MET A 84 2.40 -6.01 5.07
CA MET A 84 1.31 -5.20 4.54
C MET A 84 0.56 -4.43 5.63
N SER A 85 0.29 -5.10 6.77
CA SER A 85 -0.35 -4.47 7.91
C SER A 85 0.51 -3.38 8.54
N PHE A 86 1.82 -3.64 8.69
CA PHE A 86 2.79 -2.66 9.16
C PHE A 86 2.81 -1.41 8.26
N ALA A 87 2.92 -1.60 6.95
CA ALA A 87 2.96 -0.50 5.99
C ALA A 87 1.68 0.38 6.01
N ARG A 88 0.53 -0.20 6.37
CA ARG A 88 -0.72 0.56 6.54
C ARG A 88 -0.78 1.37 7.82
N LEU A 89 -0.15 0.89 8.88
CA LEU A 89 -0.22 1.49 10.22
C LEU A 89 0.87 2.52 10.46
N VAL A 90 2.02 2.37 9.80
CA VAL A 90 3.13 3.29 9.97
C VAL A 90 2.81 4.65 9.35
N SER A 91 3.08 5.70 10.08
CA SER A 91 2.94 7.07 9.59
C SER A 91 4.19 7.54 8.86
N LYS A 92 4.05 8.56 8.01
CA LYS A 92 5.20 9.23 7.38
C LYS A 92 6.16 9.87 8.40
N ALA A 93 5.66 10.15 9.61
CA ALA A 93 6.49 10.69 10.69
C ALA A 93 7.39 9.60 11.30
N ASP A 94 6.92 8.35 11.31
CA ASP A 94 7.68 7.23 11.86
C ASP A 94 8.77 6.71 10.91
N VAL A 95 8.65 7.04 9.61
CA VAL A 95 9.55 6.56 8.56
C VAL A 95 9.94 7.73 7.67
N SER A 96 11.10 8.29 7.95
CA SER A 96 11.51 9.59 7.39
C SER A 96 12.16 9.52 6.01
N PHE A 97 12.76 8.38 5.66
CA PHE A 97 13.63 8.25 4.48
C PHE A 97 14.69 9.35 4.40
N SER A 98 15.26 9.71 5.55
CA SER A 98 16.18 10.85 5.66
C SER A 98 17.44 10.69 4.79
N GLY A 99 17.96 9.46 4.64
CA GLY A 99 19.09 9.17 3.76
C GLY A 99 18.79 9.36 2.27
N LEU A 100 17.50 9.45 1.89
CA LEU A 100 17.04 9.64 0.50
C LEU A 100 16.43 11.02 0.25
N GLY A 101 16.52 11.94 1.21
CA GLY A 101 15.90 13.26 1.10
C GLY A 101 14.36 13.24 1.31
N GLY A 102 13.83 12.21 1.95
CA GLY A 102 12.43 12.07 2.29
C GLY A 102 11.65 11.09 1.40
N TYR A 103 10.42 10.76 1.83
CA TYR A 103 9.54 9.80 1.15
C TYR A 103 9.26 10.16 -0.31
N THR A 104 8.95 11.43 -0.59
CA THR A 104 8.64 11.88 -1.95
C THR A 104 9.83 11.69 -2.88
N SER A 105 11.02 12.07 -2.45
CA SER A 105 12.27 11.89 -3.20
C SER A 105 12.55 10.41 -3.47
N ALA A 106 12.38 9.54 -2.46
CA ALA A 106 12.52 8.09 -2.64
C ALA A 106 11.57 7.55 -3.71
N VAL A 107 10.30 7.95 -3.68
CA VAL A 107 9.30 7.53 -4.68
C VAL A 107 9.62 8.06 -6.08
N GLU A 108 10.09 9.29 -6.21
CA GLU A 108 10.52 9.88 -7.49
C GLU A 108 11.67 9.09 -8.11
N VAL A 109 12.68 8.73 -7.30
CA VAL A 109 13.79 7.89 -7.74
C VAL A 109 13.27 6.53 -8.23
N LEU A 110 12.43 5.85 -7.45
CA LEU A 110 11.85 4.56 -7.86
C LEU A 110 11.05 4.66 -9.15
N ASN A 111 10.29 5.74 -9.33
CA ASN A 111 9.51 5.97 -10.55
C ASN A 111 10.38 6.28 -11.77
N SER A 112 11.57 6.85 -11.59
CA SER A 112 12.49 7.17 -12.69
C SER A 112 13.35 6.00 -13.16
N LEU A 113 13.39 4.88 -12.40
CA LEU A 113 14.24 3.74 -12.72
C LEU A 113 13.97 3.17 -14.10
N LYS A 114 15.03 2.84 -14.82
CA LYS A 114 14.94 2.10 -16.08
C LYS A 114 14.50 0.66 -15.79
N PRO A 115 13.61 0.07 -16.63
CA PRO A 115 13.19 -1.32 -16.50
C PRO A 115 14.38 -2.28 -16.53
N GLN A 116 14.36 -3.34 -15.70
CA GLN A 116 15.39 -4.37 -15.63
C GLN A 116 14.77 -5.76 -15.77
N ARG A 117 15.43 -6.68 -16.48
CA ARG A 117 15.04 -8.08 -16.54
C ARG A 117 15.65 -8.83 -15.36
N GLY A 118 14.80 -9.21 -14.41
CA GLY A 118 15.20 -9.93 -13.21
C GLY A 118 14.32 -11.14 -12.95
N PHE A 119 14.18 -11.49 -11.68
CA PHE A 119 13.44 -12.67 -11.23
C PHE A 119 11.94 -12.57 -11.54
N ILE A 120 11.32 -11.41 -11.28
CA ILE A 120 9.87 -11.24 -11.51
C ILE A 120 9.56 -11.28 -13.00
N TRP A 121 10.38 -10.63 -13.84
CA TRP A 121 10.23 -10.71 -15.28
C TRP A 121 10.37 -12.15 -15.79
N ARG A 122 11.36 -12.89 -15.31
CA ARG A 122 11.63 -14.27 -15.73
C ARG A 122 10.55 -15.24 -15.27
N GLU A 123 10.06 -15.12 -14.04
CA GLU A 123 9.19 -16.13 -13.42
C GLU A 123 7.70 -15.78 -13.47
N TYR A 124 7.31 -14.50 -13.63
CA TYR A 124 5.94 -14.05 -13.46
C TYR A 124 5.40 -13.22 -14.63
N SER A 125 6.11 -13.19 -15.76
CA SER A 125 5.69 -12.52 -16.98
C SER A 125 5.86 -13.41 -18.21
N PRO A 126 5.43 -12.97 -19.42
CA PRO A 126 5.72 -13.67 -20.68
C PRO A 126 7.19 -14.00 -20.90
N GLY A 127 8.12 -13.30 -20.24
CA GLY A 127 9.56 -13.65 -20.24
C GLY A 127 9.86 -15.07 -19.75
N SER A 128 8.92 -15.71 -19.05
CA SER A 128 9.03 -17.13 -18.62
C SER A 128 9.18 -18.12 -19.79
N LEU A 129 8.74 -17.76 -21.00
CA LEU A 129 8.94 -18.58 -22.20
C LEU A 129 10.40 -18.81 -22.55
N GLN A 130 11.35 -18.04 -21.99
CA GLN A 130 12.77 -18.24 -22.22
C GLN A 130 13.32 -19.51 -21.55
N HIS A 131 12.62 -20.07 -20.57
CA HIS A 131 13.09 -21.22 -19.80
C HIS A 131 12.00 -22.25 -19.46
N CYS A 132 10.74 -21.94 -19.78
CA CYS A 132 9.64 -22.89 -19.63
C CYS A 132 8.67 -22.79 -20.82
N SER A 133 7.91 -23.86 -21.04
CA SER A 133 6.97 -23.97 -22.18
C SER A 133 5.67 -23.19 -22.00
N VAL A 134 5.47 -22.54 -20.85
CA VAL A 134 4.24 -21.84 -20.50
C VAL A 134 4.50 -20.35 -20.28
N SER A 135 3.75 -19.51 -21.00
CA SER A 135 3.74 -18.06 -20.73
C SER A 135 2.99 -17.77 -19.45
N ARG A 136 3.70 -17.22 -18.46
CA ARG A 136 3.08 -16.79 -17.20
C ARG A 136 2.64 -15.33 -17.33
N MET A 137 1.37 -15.06 -17.04
CA MET A 137 0.72 -13.78 -17.29
C MET A 137 0.29 -13.06 -15.99
N TYR A 138 1.08 -13.21 -14.91
CA TYR A 138 0.80 -12.50 -13.66
C TYR A 138 1.05 -11.01 -13.79
N PHE A 139 2.10 -10.63 -14.51
CA PHE A 139 2.45 -9.25 -14.83
C PHE A 139 2.72 -9.10 -16.32
N THR A 140 2.47 -7.91 -16.87
CA THR A 140 3.03 -7.56 -18.18
C THR A 140 4.56 -7.52 -18.09
N GLU A 141 5.26 -7.69 -19.22
CA GLU A 141 6.73 -7.62 -19.23
C GLU A 141 7.26 -6.30 -18.66
N GLY A 142 6.65 -5.17 -19.05
CA GLY A 142 7.06 -3.85 -18.57
C GLY A 142 6.88 -3.68 -17.06
N ASN A 143 5.74 -4.13 -16.51
CA ASN A 143 5.50 -4.08 -15.07
C ASN A 143 6.47 -4.99 -14.30
N ALA A 144 6.70 -6.20 -14.79
CA ALA A 144 7.63 -7.14 -14.19
C ALA A 144 9.07 -6.58 -14.14
N GLN A 145 9.53 -5.99 -15.24
CA GLN A 145 10.85 -5.34 -15.32
C GLN A 145 10.94 -4.13 -14.39
N LYS A 146 9.85 -3.36 -14.23
CA LYS A 146 9.81 -2.22 -13.30
C LYS A 146 9.88 -2.71 -11.86
N ILE A 147 9.15 -3.76 -11.50
CA ILE A 147 9.22 -4.39 -10.18
C ILE A 147 10.64 -4.88 -9.88
N ASP A 148 11.30 -5.52 -10.83
CA ASP A 148 12.68 -5.98 -10.65
C ASP A 148 13.65 -4.82 -10.43
N ALA A 149 13.51 -3.72 -11.16
CA ALA A 149 14.32 -2.51 -10.98
C ALA A 149 14.12 -1.91 -9.58
N ILE A 150 12.87 -1.77 -9.14
CA ILE A 150 12.54 -1.25 -7.80
C ILE A 150 13.13 -2.15 -6.70
N ARG A 151 12.96 -3.46 -6.80
CA ARG A 151 13.53 -4.42 -5.84
C ARG A 151 15.05 -4.34 -5.75
N SER A 152 15.72 -4.17 -6.89
CA SER A 152 17.16 -4.01 -6.94
C SER A 152 17.61 -2.72 -6.26
N GLN A 153 16.92 -1.61 -6.52
CA GLN A 153 17.23 -0.31 -5.92
C GLN A 153 17.04 -0.30 -4.40
N ILE A 154 15.94 -0.89 -3.90
CA ILE A 154 15.69 -1.01 -2.45
C ILE A 154 16.81 -1.81 -1.77
N ARG A 155 17.25 -2.92 -2.37
CA ARG A 155 18.39 -3.69 -1.84
C ARG A 155 19.69 -2.90 -1.82
N GLU A 156 19.93 -2.11 -2.86
CA GLU A 156 21.10 -1.23 -2.94
C GLU A 156 21.07 -0.18 -1.83
N TRP A 157 19.96 0.50 -1.65
CA TRP A 157 19.77 1.47 -0.56
C TRP A 157 20.01 0.81 0.81
N ARG A 158 19.45 -0.39 0.99
CA ARG A 158 19.62 -1.13 2.25
C ARG A 158 21.09 -1.52 2.50
N SER A 159 21.81 -1.95 1.45
CA SER A 159 23.22 -2.34 1.55
C SER A 159 24.15 -1.17 1.79
N ARG A 160 23.76 0.03 1.37
CA ARG A 160 24.49 1.29 1.61
C ARG A 160 24.07 1.99 2.92
N GLU A 161 23.12 1.41 3.65
CA GLU A 161 22.53 2.02 4.85
C GLU A 161 21.81 3.37 4.57
N ASP A 162 21.44 3.65 3.30
CA ASP A 162 20.63 4.81 2.94
C ASP A 162 19.19 4.71 3.50
N ILE A 163 18.74 3.49 3.78
CA ILE A 163 17.46 3.17 4.43
C ILE A 163 17.66 2.14 5.55
N ASN A 164 16.83 2.25 6.58
CA ASN A 164 16.77 1.28 7.68
C ASN A 164 15.80 0.13 7.38
N GLN A 165 15.70 -0.84 8.30
CA GLN A 165 14.83 -2.02 8.12
C GLN A 165 13.33 -1.68 8.06
N SER A 166 12.89 -0.64 8.76
CA SER A 166 11.49 -0.21 8.71
C SER A 166 11.16 0.46 7.38
N GLU A 167 12.07 1.28 6.88
CA GLU A 167 11.95 1.93 5.57
C GLU A 167 11.99 0.95 4.40
N GLU A 168 12.79 -0.13 4.50
CA GLU A 168 12.81 -1.21 3.50
C GLU A 168 11.47 -1.94 3.36
N ARG A 169 10.68 -2.01 4.44
CA ARG A 169 9.41 -2.75 4.50
C ARG A 169 8.20 -1.97 4.01
N ILE A 170 8.36 -0.68 3.73
CA ILE A 170 7.31 0.23 3.27
C ILE A 170 7.37 0.42 1.77
#